data_ff72641f7fa4d577b0222f3ae93969c0
#
_entry.id   ff72641f7fa4d577b0222f3ae93969c0
#
_cell.length_a   1.000
_cell.length_b   1.000
_cell.length_c   1.000
_cell.angle_alpha   90.00
_cell.angle_beta   90.00
_cell.angle_gamma   90.00
#
_symmetry.space_group_name_H-M   'P 1'
#
loop_
_entity.id
_entity.type
_entity.pdbx_description
1 polymer ?
#
loop_
_entity_poly.entity_id
_entity_poly.type
_entity_poly.pdbx_seq_one_letter_code
_entity_poly.pdbx_strand_id
1 'polypeptide(L)'
;SIPQSLAKFFPKKDRKSRWSKFDINLLRCIVASWDDEYIYATEEMNASELKICYGPQNRYLTHNGKGDWTYLKQILSKGSQLNLVRIRMEDDVCMPELIIYEPDYLIEITTIAACFETYAESPYVNMVNRMKPQANTVHIHLGNLAGRFLDDTVHNRDVSFGEGVMEFFKTNTISLTSCVDMNDQSTVQKFYQDARSQKRNIQKLIGTDLPKEVDEYDPKAVVLEPTFFSDVLGIQGRLDLLHDKDGHTTI
;
A
#
# COMPACT_ATOMS: atom_id res chain seq x y z
N SER A 1 -6.34 -0.52 19.60
CA SER A 1 -6.25 0.96 19.66
C SER A 1 -4.92 1.38 19.07
N ILE A 2 -4.97 2.29 18.10
CA ILE A 2 -3.79 2.85 17.47
C ILE A 2 -2.91 3.53 18.52
N PRO A 3 -1.60 3.23 18.59
CA PRO A 3 -0.69 3.92 19.50
C PRO A 3 -0.78 5.44 19.32
N GLN A 4 -0.77 6.21 20.42
CA GLN A 4 -0.84 7.67 20.36
C GLN A 4 0.23 8.31 19.47
N SER A 5 1.40 7.68 19.36
CA SER A 5 2.49 8.11 18.47
C SER A 5 2.14 8.06 16.99
N LEU A 6 1.23 7.17 16.60
CA LEU A 6 0.76 7.04 15.22
C LEU A 6 -0.54 7.79 14.94
N ALA A 7 -1.29 8.20 15.97
CA ALA A 7 -2.56 8.91 15.81
C ALA A 7 -2.43 10.23 15.02
N LYS A 8 -1.24 10.83 15.03
CA LYS A 8 -0.94 12.06 14.30
C LYS A 8 -0.92 11.88 12.77
N PHE A 9 -0.67 10.66 12.28
CA PHE A 9 -0.65 10.35 10.84
C PHE A 9 -2.02 10.07 10.25
N PHE A 10 -3.04 9.96 11.09
CA PHE A 10 -4.40 9.74 10.62
C PHE A 10 -5.14 11.08 10.52
N PRO A 11 -5.87 11.33 9.41
CA PRO A 11 -6.58 12.59 9.22
C PRO A 11 -7.54 12.83 10.39
N LYS A 12 -7.41 13.99 11.04
CA LYS A 12 -8.34 14.43 12.08
C LYS A 12 -9.77 14.45 11.51
N LYS A 13 -10.72 13.96 12.30
CA LYS A 13 -12.14 13.75 11.94
C LYS A 13 -12.93 15.03 11.54
N ASP A 14 -12.30 16.19 11.40
CA ASP A 14 -13.00 17.49 11.23
C ASP A 14 -13.38 17.87 9.80
N ARG A 15 -13.17 16.99 8.81
CA ARG A 15 -13.85 17.20 7.53
C ARG A 15 -15.30 16.78 7.72
N LYS A 16 -16.26 17.74 7.60
CA LYS A 16 -17.68 17.47 7.29
C LYS A 16 -17.71 16.60 6.05
N SER A 17 -17.54 15.29 6.26
CA SER A 17 -17.32 14.35 5.20
C SER A 17 -18.65 13.94 4.59
N ARG A 18 -18.64 13.48 3.37
CA ARG A 18 -19.76 12.77 2.72
C ARG A 18 -20.33 11.62 3.57
N TRP A 19 -19.61 11.22 4.62
CA TRP A 19 -19.95 10.18 5.60
C TRP A 19 -21.21 10.49 6.43
N SER A 20 -21.64 11.76 6.51
CA SER A 20 -22.85 12.14 7.26
C SER A 20 -24.18 11.62 6.68
N LYS A 21 -24.13 10.86 5.58
CA LYS A 21 -25.30 10.30 4.89
C LYS A 21 -25.53 8.80 5.17
N PHE A 22 -24.69 8.18 5.97
CA PHE A 22 -24.78 6.75 6.27
C PHE A 22 -25.14 6.53 7.73
N ASP A 23 -25.91 5.48 8.01
CA ASP A 23 -26.32 5.13 9.38
C ASP A 23 -25.13 4.57 10.15
N ILE A 24 -24.30 3.73 9.49
CA ILE A 24 -23.09 3.12 10.04
C ILE A 24 -21.95 3.30 9.06
N ASN A 25 -20.80 3.79 9.54
CA ASN A 25 -19.63 4.02 8.68
C ASN A 25 -18.82 2.76 8.36
N LEU A 26 -18.67 1.90 9.37
CA LEU A 26 -17.92 0.65 9.26
C LEU A 26 -18.53 -0.38 10.23
N LEU A 27 -18.68 -1.61 9.74
CA LEU A 27 -19.08 -2.73 10.52
C LEU A 27 -18.29 -3.96 10.07
N ARG A 28 -17.75 -4.69 11.03
CA ARG A 28 -17.03 -5.93 10.78
C ARG A 28 -17.88 -7.11 11.19
N CYS A 29 -17.90 -8.14 10.34
CA CYS A 29 -18.73 -9.31 10.57
C CYS A 29 -18.12 -10.59 10.02
N ILE A 30 -18.64 -11.72 10.50
CA ILE A 30 -18.24 -13.07 10.12
C ILE A 30 -19.41 -13.74 9.41
N VAL A 31 -19.17 -14.28 8.22
CA VAL A 31 -20.19 -14.94 7.39
C VAL A 31 -20.66 -16.24 8.03
N ALA A 32 -21.96 -16.36 8.22
CA ALA A 32 -22.62 -17.59 8.68
C ALA A 32 -23.18 -18.42 7.52
N SER A 33 -23.85 -17.75 6.57
CA SER A 33 -24.42 -18.34 5.36
C SER A 33 -24.74 -17.25 4.32
N TRP A 34 -25.10 -17.66 3.10
CA TRP A 34 -25.54 -16.74 2.04
C TRP A 34 -26.50 -17.43 1.08
N ASP A 35 -27.30 -16.63 0.41
CA ASP A 35 -28.15 -17.05 -0.73
C ASP A 35 -27.81 -16.22 -1.98
N ASP A 36 -28.69 -16.13 -2.96
CA ASP A 36 -28.43 -15.37 -4.20
C ASP A 36 -28.53 -13.84 -4.02
N GLU A 37 -29.11 -13.34 -2.93
CA GLU A 37 -29.35 -11.93 -2.70
C GLU A 37 -28.73 -11.39 -1.42
N TYR A 38 -28.60 -12.25 -0.40
CA TYR A 38 -28.22 -11.83 0.94
C TYR A 38 -27.07 -12.67 1.51
N ILE A 39 -26.22 -12.01 2.28
CA ILE A 39 -25.25 -12.64 3.18
C ILE A 39 -25.81 -12.51 4.60
N TYR A 40 -25.84 -13.63 5.32
CA TYR A 40 -26.18 -13.71 6.73
C TYR A 40 -24.88 -13.82 7.53
N ALA A 41 -24.64 -12.87 8.42
CA ALA A 41 -23.41 -12.78 9.16
C ALA A 41 -23.65 -12.40 10.62
N THR A 42 -22.63 -12.55 11.44
CA THR A 42 -22.64 -12.13 12.84
C THR A 42 -21.68 -10.97 13.00
N GLU A 43 -22.12 -9.87 13.59
CA GLU A 43 -21.25 -8.74 13.91
C GLU A 43 -20.20 -9.16 14.95
N GLU A 44 -18.93 -8.77 14.71
CA GLU A 44 -17.83 -9.20 15.55
C GLU A 44 -17.87 -8.59 16.96
N MET A 45 -18.35 -7.34 17.10
CA MET A 45 -18.31 -6.61 18.38
C MET A 45 -19.40 -7.03 19.36
N ASN A 46 -20.62 -7.27 18.89
CA ASN A 46 -21.79 -7.47 19.75
C ASN A 46 -22.52 -8.78 19.49
N ALA A 47 -22.03 -9.57 18.53
CA ALA A 47 -22.62 -10.85 18.12
C ALA A 47 -24.06 -10.75 17.59
N SER A 48 -24.49 -9.56 17.12
CA SER A 48 -25.80 -9.40 16.51
C SER A 48 -25.84 -10.07 15.13
N GLU A 49 -27.00 -10.63 14.81
CA GLU A 49 -27.24 -11.17 13.46
C GLU A 49 -27.47 -10.06 12.46
N LEU A 50 -26.84 -10.18 11.32
CA LEU A 50 -26.89 -9.21 10.22
C LEU A 50 -27.41 -9.88 8.96
N LYS A 51 -28.30 -9.18 8.26
CA LYS A 51 -28.70 -9.51 6.90
C LYS A 51 -28.16 -8.44 5.96
N ILE A 52 -27.29 -8.83 5.04
CA ILE A 52 -26.51 -7.92 4.19
C ILE A 52 -26.93 -8.14 2.74
N CYS A 53 -27.43 -7.13 2.09
CA CYS A 53 -27.79 -7.19 0.67
C CYS A 53 -26.53 -6.98 -0.20
N TYR A 54 -26.18 -7.98 -0.99
CA TYR A 54 -25.09 -7.91 -1.98
C TYR A 54 -25.56 -8.12 -3.41
N GLY A 55 -26.85 -8.38 -3.58
CA GLY A 55 -27.50 -8.54 -4.87
C GLY A 55 -27.88 -7.21 -5.54
N PRO A 56 -28.57 -7.29 -6.70
CA PRO A 56 -28.94 -6.12 -7.51
C PRO A 56 -29.85 -5.10 -6.80
N GLN A 57 -30.54 -5.50 -5.73
CA GLN A 57 -31.37 -4.60 -4.94
C GLN A 57 -30.55 -3.59 -4.15
N ASN A 58 -29.29 -3.87 -3.85
CA ASN A 58 -28.42 -2.90 -3.21
C ASN A 58 -27.91 -1.86 -4.19
N ARG A 59 -28.67 -0.79 -4.35
CA ARG A 59 -28.34 0.35 -5.24
C ARG A 59 -27.09 1.13 -4.83
N TYR A 60 -26.52 0.88 -3.66
CA TYR A 60 -25.37 1.60 -3.11
C TYR A 60 -24.03 0.92 -3.38
N LEU A 61 -24.01 -0.39 -3.60
CA LEU A 61 -22.81 -1.16 -3.93
C LEU A 61 -22.16 -0.76 -5.25
N THR A 62 -22.85 0.06 -6.07
CA THR A 62 -22.37 0.37 -7.40
C THR A 62 -22.36 1.86 -7.65
N HIS A 63 -21.21 2.38 -8.01
CA HIS A 63 -21.02 3.80 -8.32
C HIS A 63 -21.86 4.29 -9.50
N ASN A 64 -22.35 3.38 -10.36
CA ASN A 64 -23.10 3.68 -11.57
C ASN A 64 -24.38 2.83 -11.76
N GLY A 65 -24.91 2.23 -10.70
CA GLY A 65 -26.17 1.46 -10.78
C GLY A 65 -26.12 0.16 -11.60
N LYS A 66 -24.94 -0.35 -11.93
CA LYS A 66 -24.74 -1.51 -12.82
C LYS A 66 -23.84 -2.60 -12.25
N GLY A 67 -23.47 -2.55 -10.99
CA GLY A 67 -22.63 -3.59 -10.40
C GLY A 67 -23.48 -4.73 -9.85
N ASP A 68 -23.15 -5.91 -10.23
CA ASP A 68 -23.65 -7.13 -9.65
C ASP A 68 -22.54 -7.75 -8.81
N TRP A 69 -22.75 -7.80 -7.50
CA TRP A 69 -21.80 -8.36 -6.56
C TRP A 69 -22.11 -9.82 -6.22
N THR A 70 -23.08 -10.42 -6.87
CA THR A 70 -23.45 -11.82 -6.66
C THR A 70 -22.34 -12.81 -7.00
N TYR A 71 -21.29 -12.39 -7.73
CA TYR A 71 -20.09 -13.19 -7.94
C TYR A 71 -19.39 -13.54 -6.62
N LEU A 72 -19.58 -12.76 -5.55
CA LEU A 72 -19.02 -13.05 -4.24
C LEU A 72 -19.43 -14.44 -3.73
N LYS A 73 -20.61 -14.94 -4.10
CA LYS A 73 -21.06 -16.29 -3.71
C LYS A 73 -20.10 -17.41 -4.11
N GLN A 74 -19.26 -17.15 -5.13
CA GLN A 74 -18.28 -18.14 -5.60
C GLN A 74 -17.04 -18.23 -4.72
N ILE A 75 -16.76 -17.19 -3.94
CA ILE A 75 -15.57 -17.07 -3.09
C ILE A 75 -15.91 -17.06 -1.59
N LEU A 76 -17.15 -16.72 -1.22
CA LEU A 76 -17.59 -16.75 0.17
C LEU A 76 -17.48 -18.16 0.76
N SER A 77 -17.03 -18.21 2.00
CA SER A 77 -17.05 -19.42 2.82
C SER A 77 -17.58 -19.09 4.22
N LYS A 78 -18.13 -20.11 4.89
CA LYS A 78 -18.56 -19.95 6.28
C LYS A 78 -17.34 -19.62 7.15
N GLY A 79 -17.44 -18.55 7.92
CA GLY A 79 -16.34 -18.02 8.73
C GLY A 79 -15.51 -16.94 8.04
N SER A 80 -15.76 -16.63 6.75
CA SER A 80 -15.11 -15.49 6.08
C SER A 80 -15.39 -14.19 6.82
N GLN A 81 -14.38 -13.34 6.90
CA GLN A 81 -14.49 -12.01 7.50
C GLN A 81 -14.83 -10.98 6.42
N LEU A 82 -15.76 -10.08 6.77
CA LEU A 82 -16.11 -8.95 5.90
C LEU A 82 -16.04 -7.65 6.67
N ASN A 83 -15.51 -6.60 6.01
CA ASN A 83 -15.76 -5.23 6.41
C ASN A 83 -16.82 -4.63 5.50
N LEU A 84 -17.88 -4.12 6.08
CA LEU A 84 -18.95 -3.38 5.41
C LEU A 84 -18.68 -1.89 5.62
N VAL A 85 -18.61 -1.13 4.55
CA VAL A 85 -18.26 0.29 4.60
C VAL A 85 -19.42 1.14 4.10
N ARG A 86 -19.76 2.21 4.82
CA ARG A 86 -20.82 3.15 4.50
C ARG A 86 -22.17 2.47 4.30
N ILE A 87 -22.72 1.99 5.40
CA ILE A 87 -23.93 1.17 5.45
C ILE A 87 -25.16 2.05 5.64
N ARG A 88 -26.22 1.78 4.90
CA ARG A 88 -27.58 2.23 5.18
C ARG A 88 -28.41 1.05 5.66
N MET A 89 -29.29 1.31 6.61
CA MET A 89 -30.23 0.31 7.10
C MET A 89 -31.58 0.53 6.40
N GLU A 90 -32.06 -0.48 5.68
CA GLU A 90 -33.38 -0.46 5.04
C GLU A 90 -34.13 -1.75 5.48
N ASP A 91 -35.22 -1.59 6.21
CA ASP A 91 -36.06 -2.71 6.72
C ASP A 91 -35.24 -3.82 7.40
N ASP A 92 -34.35 -3.44 8.33
CA ASP A 92 -33.39 -4.31 9.04
C ASP A 92 -32.36 -5.04 8.13
N VAL A 93 -32.21 -4.60 6.90
CA VAL A 93 -31.20 -5.08 5.96
C VAL A 93 -30.04 -4.08 5.84
N CYS A 94 -28.84 -4.57 5.98
CA CYS A 94 -27.63 -3.78 5.73
C CYS A 94 -27.41 -3.59 4.23
N MET A 95 -27.36 -2.32 3.79
CA MET A 95 -27.07 -1.89 2.43
C MET A 95 -25.71 -1.21 2.39
N PRO A 96 -24.58 -1.94 2.34
CA PRO A 96 -23.27 -1.33 2.29
C PRO A 96 -22.99 -0.69 0.92
N GLU A 97 -22.15 0.34 0.90
CA GLU A 97 -21.61 0.92 -0.34
C GLU A 97 -20.39 0.14 -0.84
N LEU A 98 -19.70 -0.55 0.08
CA LEU A 98 -18.52 -1.36 -0.22
C LEU A 98 -18.46 -2.56 0.73
N ILE A 99 -18.10 -3.71 0.18
CA ILE A 99 -17.81 -4.94 0.93
C ILE A 99 -16.33 -5.26 0.70
N ILE A 100 -15.56 -5.37 1.79
CA ILE A 100 -14.16 -5.82 1.75
C ILE A 100 -14.15 -7.27 2.24
N TYR A 101 -13.71 -8.17 1.40
CA TYR A 101 -13.59 -9.60 1.70
C TYR A 101 -12.20 -9.88 2.29
N GLU A 102 -12.15 -10.62 3.39
CA GLU A 102 -10.94 -11.01 4.12
C GLU A 102 -10.00 -9.81 4.37
N PRO A 103 -10.45 -8.76 5.09
CA PRO A 103 -9.71 -7.49 5.24
C PRO A 103 -8.39 -7.65 6.00
N ASP A 104 -8.18 -8.75 6.73
CA ASP A 104 -6.93 -9.04 7.44
C ASP A 104 -5.82 -9.53 6.50
N TYR A 105 -6.19 -9.96 5.28
CA TYR A 105 -5.22 -10.24 4.23
C TYR A 105 -4.84 -8.95 3.52
N LEU A 106 -3.72 -8.36 3.93
CA LEU A 106 -3.25 -7.08 3.41
C LEU A 106 -2.70 -7.23 1.98
N ILE A 107 -3.34 -6.56 1.03
CA ILE A 107 -2.91 -6.52 -0.36
C ILE A 107 -2.01 -5.28 -0.59
N GLU A 108 -0.89 -5.47 -1.27
CA GLU A 108 -0.01 -4.35 -1.66
C GLU A 108 -0.74 -3.39 -2.59
N ILE A 109 -0.68 -2.09 -2.28
CA ILE A 109 -1.33 -1.04 -3.09
C ILE A 109 -0.80 -1.01 -4.53
N THR A 110 0.47 -1.33 -4.74
CA THR A 110 1.09 -1.45 -6.07
C THR A 110 0.48 -2.58 -6.89
N THR A 111 0.10 -3.68 -6.25
CA THR A 111 -0.62 -4.81 -6.88
C THR A 111 -2.00 -4.36 -7.37
N ILE A 112 -2.70 -3.57 -6.55
CA ILE A 112 -4.01 -3.02 -6.95
C ILE A 112 -3.84 -2.04 -8.09
N ALA A 113 -2.87 -1.12 -8.00
CA ALA A 113 -2.59 -0.13 -9.04
C ALA A 113 -2.30 -0.78 -10.40
N ALA A 114 -1.49 -1.85 -10.43
CA ALA A 114 -1.19 -2.59 -11.67
C ALA A 114 -2.44 -3.17 -12.35
N CYS A 115 -3.50 -3.48 -11.60
CA CYS A 115 -4.76 -3.96 -12.17
C CYS A 115 -5.58 -2.84 -12.88
N PHE A 116 -5.26 -1.57 -12.62
CA PHE A 116 -5.96 -0.40 -13.18
C PHE A 116 -5.14 0.39 -14.22
N GLU A 117 -3.94 -0.06 -14.55
CA GLU A 117 -3.14 0.55 -15.60
C GLU A 117 -3.74 0.30 -17.00
N THR A 118 -3.30 1.08 -18.01
CA THR A 118 -3.82 1.05 -19.39
C THR A 118 -3.72 -0.35 -20.03
N TYR A 119 -2.72 -1.12 -19.64
CA TYR A 119 -2.53 -2.54 -20.01
C TYR A 119 -2.78 -3.42 -18.78
N ALA A 120 -3.91 -3.20 -18.11
CA ALA A 120 -4.25 -3.84 -16.85
C ALA A 120 -4.00 -5.34 -16.87
N GLU A 121 -3.15 -5.79 -16.00
CA GLU A 121 -2.97 -7.23 -15.78
C GLU A 121 -4.20 -7.77 -15.05
N SER A 122 -4.66 -8.94 -15.48
CA SER A 122 -5.66 -9.66 -14.71
C SER A 122 -5.13 -9.93 -13.29
N PRO A 123 -5.96 -9.81 -12.23
CA PRO A 123 -5.56 -10.17 -10.87
C PRO A 123 -4.92 -11.56 -10.75
N TYR A 124 -5.35 -12.52 -11.58
CA TYR A 124 -4.75 -13.86 -11.64
C TYR A 124 -3.31 -13.83 -12.15
N VAL A 125 -3.02 -13.02 -13.18
CA VAL A 125 -1.65 -12.87 -13.71
C VAL A 125 -0.76 -12.24 -12.65
N ASN A 126 -1.26 -11.25 -11.92
CA ASN A 126 -0.54 -10.63 -10.82
C ASN A 126 -0.22 -11.64 -9.70
N MET A 127 -1.17 -12.48 -9.30
CA MET A 127 -0.91 -13.58 -8.35
C MET A 127 0.19 -14.52 -8.85
N VAL A 128 0.12 -14.94 -10.11
CA VAL A 128 1.15 -15.82 -10.70
C VAL A 128 2.51 -15.13 -10.72
N ASN A 129 2.57 -13.85 -11.06
CA ASN A 129 3.82 -13.08 -11.07
C ASN A 129 4.45 -12.97 -9.67
N ARG A 130 3.64 -12.87 -8.61
CA ARG A 130 4.13 -12.89 -7.21
C ARG A 130 4.72 -14.24 -6.79
N MET A 131 4.32 -15.33 -7.41
CA MET A 131 4.86 -16.68 -7.15
C MET A 131 6.15 -16.95 -7.94
N LYS A 132 6.46 -16.14 -8.93
CA LYS A 132 7.71 -16.30 -9.69
C LYS A 132 8.90 -15.85 -8.86
N PRO A 133 10.07 -16.47 -9.04
CA PRO A 133 11.32 -15.96 -8.47
C PRO A 133 11.53 -14.51 -8.91
N GLN A 134 11.96 -13.68 -7.97
CA GLN A 134 12.31 -12.30 -8.29
C GLN A 134 13.48 -12.30 -9.30
N ALA A 135 13.36 -11.44 -10.31
CA ALA A 135 14.43 -11.25 -11.27
C ALA A 135 15.67 -10.66 -10.56
N ASN A 136 16.84 -11.20 -10.88
CA ASN A 136 18.12 -10.66 -10.40
C ASN A 136 18.76 -9.86 -11.54
N THR A 137 18.47 -8.57 -11.61
CA THR A 137 18.91 -7.67 -12.69
C THR A 137 19.77 -6.53 -12.16
N VAL A 138 20.58 -5.97 -13.04
CA VAL A 138 21.43 -4.80 -12.74
C VAL A 138 20.61 -3.61 -12.23
N HIS A 139 19.38 -3.44 -12.72
CA HIS A 139 18.50 -2.34 -12.29
C HIS A 139 18.04 -2.46 -10.84
N ILE A 140 17.78 -3.69 -10.37
CA ILE A 140 17.43 -3.94 -8.97
C ILE A 140 18.62 -3.60 -8.06
N HIS A 141 19.83 -3.99 -8.46
CA HIS A 141 21.04 -3.65 -7.70
C HIS A 141 21.31 -2.15 -7.68
N LEU A 142 21.06 -1.46 -8.80
CA LEU A 142 21.20 0.00 -8.87
C LEU A 142 20.18 0.70 -7.95
N GLY A 143 18.93 0.22 -7.93
CA GLY A 143 17.89 0.73 -7.03
C GLY A 143 18.24 0.52 -5.55
N ASN A 144 18.70 -0.68 -5.19
CA ASN A 144 19.12 -0.98 -3.82
C ASN A 144 20.32 -0.13 -3.38
N LEU A 145 21.29 0.12 -4.27
CA LEU A 145 22.42 1.00 -3.98
C LEU A 145 21.98 2.46 -3.86
N ALA A 146 21.02 2.91 -4.67
CA ALA A 146 20.44 4.25 -4.58
C ALA A 146 19.69 4.45 -3.26
N GLY A 147 18.88 3.46 -2.82
CA GLY A 147 18.23 3.47 -1.50
C GLY A 147 19.23 3.63 -0.36
N ARG A 148 20.37 2.92 -0.42
CA ARG A 148 21.45 3.09 0.55
C ARG A 148 22.05 4.50 0.55
N PHE A 149 22.29 5.09 -0.63
CA PHE A 149 22.77 6.47 -0.73
C PHE A 149 21.77 7.48 -0.17
N LEU A 150 20.47 7.19 -0.33
CA LEU A 150 19.41 8.01 0.27
C LEU A 150 19.48 7.94 1.79
N ASP A 151 19.57 6.73 2.36
CA ASP A 151 19.70 6.52 3.81
C ASP A 151 20.93 7.23 4.37
N ASP A 152 22.10 7.06 3.74
CA ASP A 152 23.33 7.75 4.17
C ASP A 152 23.20 9.27 4.10
N THR A 153 22.55 9.80 3.05
CA THR A 153 22.40 11.25 2.86
C THR A 153 21.43 11.86 3.87
N VAL A 154 20.28 11.23 4.11
CA VAL A 154 19.29 11.71 5.09
C VAL A 154 19.84 11.69 6.51
N HIS A 155 20.62 10.66 6.86
CA HIS A 155 21.25 10.55 8.18
C HIS A 155 22.58 11.31 8.31
N ASN A 156 22.93 12.13 7.32
CA ASN A 156 24.18 12.91 7.30
C ASN A 156 25.44 12.04 7.53
N ARG A 157 25.46 10.82 7.03
CA ARG A 157 26.65 9.96 7.08
C ARG A 157 27.60 10.40 5.97
N ASP A 158 28.79 10.83 6.34
CA ASP A 158 29.83 11.23 5.37
C ASP A 158 30.53 9.98 4.79
N VAL A 159 29.77 9.25 3.95
CA VAL A 159 30.26 8.08 3.24
C VAL A 159 30.65 8.46 1.82
N SER A 160 31.91 8.28 1.47
CA SER A 160 32.36 8.51 0.10
C SER A 160 31.66 7.57 -0.90
N PHE A 161 31.61 7.96 -2.18
CA PHE A 161 31.03 7.08 -3.20
C PHE A 161 31.70 5.71 -3.26
N GLY A 162 33.06 5.68 -3.17
CA GLY A 162 33.82 4.45 -3.23
C GLY A 162 33.53 3.51 -2.04
N GLU A 163 33.47 4.06 -0.84
CA GLU A 163 33.14 3.29 0.38
C GLU A 163 31.73 2.72 0.30
N GLY A 164 30.74 3.54 -0.06
CA GLY A 164 29.34 3.07 -0.17
C GLY A 164 29.18 1.94 -1.19
N VAL A 165 29.83 2.08 -2.37
CA VAL A 165 29.81 1.02 -3.39
C VAL A 165 30.53 -0.23 -2.91
N MET A 166 31.73 -0.08 -2.33
CA MET A 166 32.52 -1.23 -1.84
C MET A 166 31.75 -2.02 -0.78
N GLU A 167 31.11 -1.32 0.15
CA GLU A 167 30.33 -1.97 1.19
C GLU A 167 29.07 -2.65 0.63
N PHE A 168 28.40 -2.02 -0.34
CA PHE A 168 27.29 -2.63 -1.06
C PHE A 168 27.71 -3.93 -1.75
N PHE A 169 28.86 -3.95 -2.44
CA PHE A 169 29.38 -5.15 -3.07
C PHE A 169 29.70 -6.25 -2.06
N LYS A 170 30.28 -5.90 -0.91
CA LYS A 170 30.57 -6.87 0.17
C LYS A 170 29.29 -7.49 0.73
N THR A 171 28.29 -6.69 0.98
CA THR A 171 27.02 -7.17 1.59
C THR A 171 26.14 -7.96 0.61
N ASN A 172 26.25 -7.67 -0.70
CA ASN A 172 25.43 -8.29 -1.74
C ASN A 172 26.23 -9.19 -2.69
N THR A 173 27.37 -9.71 -2.27
CA THR A 173 28.31 -10.48 -3.11
C THR A 173 27.63 -11.61 -3.84
N ILE A 174 26.82 -12.45 -3.15
CA ILE A 174 26.17 -13.62 -3.76
C ILE A 174 25.17 -13.19 -4.82
N SER A 175 24.35 -12.18 -4.52
CA SER A 175 23.35 -11.68 -5.46
C SER A 175 23.98 -11.02 -6.68
N LEU A 176 25.03 -10.23 -6.50
CA LEU A 176 25.77 -9.59 -7.60
C LEU A 176 26.50 -10.60 -8.49
N THR A 177 27.11 -11.63 -7.91
CA THR A 177 27.81 -12.66 -8.71
C THR A 177 26.85 -13.58 -9.45
N SER A 178 25.63 -13.74 -8.98
CA SER A 178 24.57 -14.49 -9.67
C SER A 178 23.80 -13.63 -10.69
N CYS A 179 24.05 -12.33 -10.76
CA CYS A 179 23.47 -11.45 -11.76
C CYS A 179 24.21 -11.58 -13.09
N VAL A 180 23.56 -12.21 -14.08
CA VAL A 180 24.17 -12.49 -15.38
C VAL A 180 24.63 -11.22 -16.09
N ASP A 181 23.85 -10.13 -15.97
CA ASP A 181 24.15 -8.83 -16.57
C ASP A 181 25.47 -8.23 -16.05
N MET A 182 25.83 -8.53 -14.81
CA MET A 182 27.08 -8.02 -14.17
C MET A 182 28.36 -8.75 -14.64
N ASN A 183 28.22 -9.77 -15.47
CA ASN A 183 29.39 -10.47 -16.05
C ASN A 183 30.00 -9.71 -17.24
N ASP A 184 29.27 -8.73 -17.79
CA ASP A 184 29.74 -7.89 -18.87
C ASP A 184 30.42 -6.62 -18.35
N GLN A 185 31.67 -6.36 -18.79
CA GLN A 185 32.45 -5.22 -18.33
C GLN A 185 31.80 -3.87 -18.68
N SER A 186 31.13 -3.76 -19.83
CA SER A 186 30.46 -2.53 -20.24
C SER A 186 29.26 -2.23 -19.34
N THR A 187 28.52 -3.26 -18.95
CA THR A 187 27.40 -3.18 -18.02
C THR A 187 27.88 -2.74 -16.62
N VAL A 188 29.00 -3.29 -16.14
CA VAL A 188 29.58 -2.88 -14.86
C VAL A 188 30.03 -1.41 -14.90
N GLN A 189 30.67 -0.96 -15.98
CA GLN A 189 31.05 0.45 -16.13
C GLN A 189 29.83 1.37 -16.12
N LYS A 190 28.78 1.01 -16.85
CA LYS A 190 27.51 1.74 -16.87
C LYS A 190 26.88 1.79 -15.48
N PHE A 191 26.84 0.66 -14.77
CA PHE A 191 26.36 0.60 -13.39
C PHE A 191 27.05 1.62 -12.48
N TYR A 192 28.38 1.73 -12.54
CA TYR A 192 29.13 2.73 -11.76
C TYR A 192 28.79 4.16 -12.14
N GLN A 193 28.62 4.44 -13.44
CA GLN A 193 28.24 5.77 -13.93
C GLN A 193 26.83 6.15 -13.46
N ASP A 194 25.87 5.23 -13.59
CA ASP A 194 24.48 5.42 -13.17
C ASP A 194 24.40 5.57 -11.64
N ALA A 195 25.09 4.75 -10.88
CA ALA A 195 25.18 4.85 -9.42
C ALA A 195 25.74 6.21 -8.95
N ARG A 196 26.78 6.72 -9.64
CA ARG A 196 27.36 8.05 -9.34
C ARG A 196 26.36 9.17 -9.64
N SER A 197 25.60 9.02 -10.72
CA SER A 197 24.55 9.98 -11.09
C SER A 197 23.40 9.95 -10.08
N GLN A 198 22.98 8.77 -9.66
CA GLN A 198 21.97 8.61 -8.59
C GLN A 198 22.41 9.27 -7.28
N LYS A 199 23.64 9.02 -6.82
CA LYS A 199 24.15 9.66 -5.59
C LYS A 199 24.10 11.20 -5.69
N ARG A 200 24.53 11.79 -6.82
CA ARG A 200 24.47 13.25 -7.02
C ARG A 200 23.05 13.77 -7.01
N ASN A 201 22.13 13.06 -7.66
CA ASN A 201 20.73 13.45 -7.70
C ASN A 201 20.09 13.40 -6.30
N ILE A 202 20.38 12.37 -5.52
CA ILE A 202 19.92 12.22 -4.13
C ILE A 202 20.48 13.35 -3.25
N GLN A 203 21.79 13.64 -3.36
CA GLN A 203 22.40 14.73 -2.62
C GLN A 203 21.78 16.09 -2.97
N LYS A 204 21.49 16.31 -4.26
CA LYS A 204 20.80 17.53 -4.71
C LYS A 204 19.37 17.58 -4.18
N LEU A 205 18.63 16.47 -4.26
CA LEU A 205 17.25 16.37 -3.78
C LEU A 205 17.17 16.72 -2.28
N ILE A 206 17.93 16.02 -1.46
CA ILE A 206 17.89 16.18 0.00
C ILE A 206 18.50 17.50 0.46
N GLY A 207 19.61 17.94 -0.16
CA GLY A 207 20.34 19.13 0.29
C GLY A 207 19.85 20.44 -0.33
N THR A 208 19.07 20.39 -1.41
CA THR A 208 18.72 21.62 -2.17
C THR A 208 17.25 21.67 -2.58
N ASP A 209 16.73 20.61 -3.18
CA ASP A 209 15.41 20.67 -3.81
C ASP A 209 14.30 20.54 -2.75
N LEU A 210 14.34 19.54 -1.87
CA LEU A 210 13.37 19.39 -0.79
C LEU A 210 13.33 20.60 0.18
N PRO A 211 14.47 21.17 0.61
CA PRO A 211 14.43 22.36 1.45
C PRO A 211 13.80 23.60 0.80
N LYS A 212 13.66 23.63 -0.52
CA LYS A 212 13.01 24.73 -1.25
C LYS A 212 11.50 24.52 -1.42
N GLU A 213 11.10 23.24 -1.59
CA GLU A 213 9.72 22.86 -1.90
C GLU A 213 8.90 22.58 -0.64
N VAL A 214 9.56 22.21 0.46
CA VAL A 214 8.91 21.86 1.73
C VAL A 214 9.08 23.00 2.72
N ASP A 215 8.00 23.62 3.11
CA ASP A 215 7.99 24.64 4.13
C ASP A 215 8.54 24.09 5.46
N GLU A 216 9.46 24.84 6.09
CA GLU A 216 10.10 24.46 7.35
C GLU A 216 10.78 23.08 7.33
N TYR A 217 11.42 22.74 6.21
CA TYR A 217 12.12 21.46 6.06
C TYR A 217 13.09 21.19 7.22
N ASP A 218 12.95 20.01 7.83
CA ASP A 218 13.84 19.52 8.88
C ASP A 218 14.29 18.09 8.53
N PRO A 219 15.59 17.85 8.26
CA PRO A 219 16.10 16.51 7.98
C PRO A 219 15.76 15.47 9.06
N LYS A 220 15.59 15.91 10.32
CA LYS A 220 15.24 15.02 11.44
C LYS A 220 13.76 14.59 11.43
N ALA A 221 12.93 15.31 10.69
CA ALA A 221 11.52 15.00 10.50
C ALA A 221 11.26 14.09 9.28
N VAL A 222 12.33 13.68 8.58
CA VAL A 222 12.24 12.75 7.45
C VAL A 222 12.22 11.31 7.96
N VAL A 223 11.25 10.55 7.46
CA VAL A 223 11.12 9.10 7.68
C VAL A 223 11.25 8.41 6.34
N LEU A 224 12.23 7.51 6.24
CA LEU A 224 12.45 6.71 5.03
C LEU A 224 11.65 5.41 5.09
N GLU A 225 11.12 5.01 3.95
CA GLU A 225 10.38 3.77 3.73
C GLU A 225 9.27 3.49 4.77
N PRO A 226 8.47 4.50 5.20
CA PRO A 226 7.38 4.23 6.14
C PRO A 226 6.35 3.30 5.50
N THR A 227 5.95 2.26 6.24
CA THR A 227 4.89 1.35 5.84
C THR A 227 3.56 1.79 6.44
N PHE A 228 2.55 1.89 5.61
CA PHE A 228 1.17 2.18 5.99
C PHE A 228 0.28 1.00 5.68
N PHE A 229 -0.74 0.81 6.48
CA PHE A 229 -1.77 -0.18 6.24
C PHE A 229 -3.15 0.37 6.63
N SER A 230 -4.18 -0.17 6.02
CA SER A 230 -5.58 0.06 6.35
C SER A 230 -6.24 -1.28 6.64
N ASP A 231 -6.57 -1.50 7.90
CA ASP A 231 -7.36 -2.65 8.36
C ASP A 231 -8.80 -2.58 7.84
N VAL A 232 -9.29 -1.38 7.57
CA VAL A 232 -10.63 -1.17 6.99
C VAL A 232 -10.69 -1.70 5.56
N LEU A 233 -9.68 -1.43 4.75
CA LEU A 233 -9.64 -1.75 3.32
C LEU A 233 -8.86 -3.04 3.02
N GLY A 234 -8.13 -3.59 3.99
CA GLY A 234 -7.27 -4.76 3.76
C GLY A 234 -6.11 -4.46 2.80
N ILE A 235 -5.56 -3.25 2.86
CA ILE A 235 -4.46 -2.82 1.98
C ILE A 235 -3.26 -2.33 2.77
N GLN A 236 -2.09 -2.49 2.16
CA GLN A 236 -0.84 -1.94 2.69
C GLN A 236 -0.03 -1.29 1.58
N GLY A 237 0.89 -0.41 1.97
CA GLY A 237 1.82 0.22 1.05
C GLY A 237 3.00 0.82 1.77
N ARG A 238 4.08 1.08 1.02
CA ARG A 238 5.28 1.72 1.51
C ARG A 238 5.54 2.97 0.67
N LEU A 239 5.89 4.06 1.34
CA LEU A 239 6.34 5.28 0.70
C LEU A 239 7.87 5.32 0.71
N ASP A 240 8.47 5.99 -0.26
CA ASP A 240 9.93 6.12 -0.30
C ASP A 240 10.44 7.12 0.76
N LEU A 241 9.72 8.24 0.93
CA LEU A 241 10.07 9.28 1.87
C LEU A 241 8.83 9.99 2.40
N LEU A 242 8.83 10.28 3.70
CA LEU A 242 7.81 11.09 4.36
C LEU A 242 8.51 12.17 5.19
N HIS A 243 8.12 13.41 5.03
CA HIS A 243 8.48 14.50 5.95
C HIS A 243 7.25 14.90 6.75
N ASP A 244 7.35 14.86 8.09
CA ASP A 244 6.25 15.23 8.98
C ASP A 244 6.76 16.14 10.10
N LYS A 245 6.42 17.41 10.00
CA LYS A 245 6.79 18.43 11.00
C LYS A 245 5.57 19.26 11.39
N ASP A 246 5.32 19.38 12.69
CA ASP A 246 4.27 20.22 13.28
C ASP A 246 2.86 20.05 12.67
N GLY A 247 2.58 18.84 12.17
CA GLY A 247 1.30 18.49 11.54
C GLY A 247 1.22 18.82 10.04
N HIS A 248 2.32 19.28 9.44
CA HIS A 248 2.49 19.40 7.99
C HIS A 248 3.20 18.15 7.45
N THR A 249 2.49 17.37 6.67
CA THR A 249 2.98 16.12 6.11
C THR A 249 3.19 16.28 4.60
N THR A 250 4.40 15.98 4.13
CA THR A 250 4.77 15.96 2.70
C THR A 250 5.26 14.56 2.32
N ILE A 251 4.84 14.08 1.15
CA ILE A 251 5.15 12.75 0.60
C ILE A 251 5.89 12.92 -0.71
#